data_c699348b7ba9266e6f39e87055096dea
#
_entry.id   c699348b7ba9266e6f39e87055096dea
#
_cell.length_a   1.000
_cell.length_b   1.000
_cell.length_c   1.000
_cell.angle_alpha   90.00
_cell.angle_beta   90.00
_cell.angle_gamma   90.00
#
_symmetry.space_group_name_H-M   'P 1'
#
loop_
_entity.id
_entity.type
_entity.pdbx_description
1 polymer ?
#
loop_
_entity_poly.entity_id
_entity_poly.type
_entity_poly.pdbx_seq_one_letter_code
_entity_poly.pdbx_strand_id
1 'polypeptide(L)' 'MGMSGPGMTRAAIIVLAIVAVAFTVLAGRA' A
#
# COMPACT_ATOMS: atom_id res chain seq x y z
N MET A 1 -6.72 -4.10 -16.89
CA MET A 1 -6.63 -3.45 -16.42
C MET A 1 -6.19 -2.31 -16.79
N GLY A 2 -6.24 -1.74 -17.02
CA GLY A 2 -6.01 -0.61 -17.50
C GLY A 2 -5.26 0.31 -16.85
N MET A 3 -4.50 0.13 -16.20
CA MET A 3 -3.94 1.01 -15.51
C MET A 3 -3.19 1.87 -16.20
N SER A 4 -3.28 2.47 -16.80
CA SER A 4 -2.57 3.27 -17.46
C SER A 4 -1.88 4.24 -16.86
N GLY A 5 -1.75 4.70 -16.19
CA GLY A 5 -1.12 5.78 -15.66
C GLY A 5 0.31 5.76 -15.71
N PRO A 6 0.87 6.84 -15.66
CA PRO A 6 2.28 6.94 -15.69
C PRO A 6 2.84 6.54 -14.39
N GLY A 7 2.21 6.27 -13.45
CA GLY A 7 2.80 5.89 -12.24
C GLY A 7 1.85 6.00 -11.13
N MET A 8 2.21 5.64 -9.94
CA MET A 8 1.31 5.71 -8.85
C MET A 8 1.24 7.09 -8.33
N THR A 9 0.10 7.52 -7.92
CA THR A 9 0.00 8.83 -7.32
C THR A 9 0.52 8.74 -5.91
N ARG A 10 0.76 9.91 -5.34
CA ARG A 10 1.25 9.94 -3.99
C ARG A 10 0.26 9.30 -3.04
N ALA A 11 -1.02 9.49 -3.26
CA ALA A 11 -2.03 8.91 -2.41
C ALA A 11 -1.95 7.39 -2.43
N ALA A 12 -1.71 6.81 -3.58
CA ALA A 12 -1.62 5.37 -3.68
C ALA A 12 -0.42 4.85 -2.90
N ILE A 13 0.69 5.58 -2.96
CA ILE A 13 1.87 5.17 -2.24
C ILE A 13 1.62 5.22 -0.74
N ILE A 14 0.93 6.26 -0.28
CA ILE A 14 0.64 6.38 1.13
C ILE A 14 -0.27 5.25 1.58
N VAL A 15 -1.28 4.92 0.80
CA VAL A 15 -2.21 3.86 1.16
C VAL A 15 -1.46 2.53 1.23
N LEU A 16 -0.58 2.28 0.28
CA LEU A 16 0.18 1.04 0.29
C LEU A 16 1.07 0.97 1.53
N ALA A 17 1.65 2.07 1.90
CA ALA A 17 2.53 2.09 3.07
C ALA A 17 1.72 1.78 4.34
N ILE A 18 0.53 2.35 4.46
CA ILE A 18 -0.29 2.11 5.61
C ILE A 18 -0.71 0.64 5.67
N VAL A 19 -1.09 0.08 4.55
CA VAL A 19 -1.51 -1.31 4.51
C VAL A 19 -0.33 -2.22 4.85
N ALA A 20 0.86 -1.91 4.37
CA ALA A 20 2.02 -2.72 4.65
C ALA A 20 2.36 -2.70 6.13
N VAL A 21 2.26 -1.54 6.76
CA VAL A 21 2.55 -1.42 8.18
C VAL A 21 1.51 -2.21 8.97
N ALA A 22 0.25 -2.06 8.62
CA ALA A 22 -0.81 -2.77 9.33
C ALA A 22 -0.63 -4.28 9.21
N PHE A 23 -0.26 -4.74 8.03
CA PHE A 23 -0.08 -6.15 7.81
C PHE A 23 1.10 -6.66 8.64
N THR A 24 2.17 -5.90 8.70
CA THR A 24 3.34 -6.29 9.47
C THR A 24 3.01 -6.36 10.96
N VAL A 25 2.23 -5.42 11.44
CA VAL A 25 1.86 -5.41 12.85
C VAL A 25 1.02 -6.64 13.17
N LEU A 26 0.02 -6.94 12.34
CA LEU A 26 -0.82 -8.09 12.61
C LEU A 26 -0.01 -9.37 12.55
N ALA A 27 0.89 -9.49 11.60
CA ALA A 27 1.71 -10.68 11.48
C ALA A 27 2.63 -10.82 12.69
N GLY A 28 3.12 -9.71 13.18
CA GLY A 28 4.00 -9.78 14.33
C GLY A 28 3.28 -10.12 15.61
N ARG A 29 1.97 -9.80 15.65
CA ARG A 29 1.25 -10.12 16.87
C ARG A 29 0.73 -11.53 16.85
N ALA A 30 0.62 -12.14 15.72
CA ALA A 30 0.06 -13.49 15.63
C ALA A 30 1.03 -14.58 16.16
#